data_988034f4185b8fe54503fef19cc95d90
#
_entry.id   988034f4185b8fe54503fef19cc95d90
#
_cell.length_a   1.000
_cell.length_b   1.000
_cell.length_c   1.000
_cell.angle_alpha   90.00
_cell.angle_beta   90.00
_cell.angle_gamma   90.00
#
_symmetry.space_group_name_H-M   'P 1'
#
loop_
_entity.id
_entity.type
_entity.pdbx_description
1 polymer ?
#
loop_
_entity_poly.entity_id
_entity_poly.type
_entity_poly.pdbx_seq_one_letter_code
_entity_poly.pdbx_strand_id
1 'polypeptide(L)'
;MNNREAEVYRPLFPTTHIPIVLVSIVQAASTLKKKTERDREDWITRRLHARLIRIREFRDGPFDIRLQPEIPALDIDADTPAGRIDLLVSCALGHEAYFAIEAKKLRVCSSDGRISFHGNREYVMDGMMRFVNGQYAPRMDASAMLGYVFDGKIDKARSNIDKSVRNKAAVLKLAHPGQLIRSPILAEMHIDETRHNLSNRSFTLYHVFIAV
;
A
#
# COMPACT_ATOMS: atom_id res chain seq x y z
N MET A 1 -3.85 3.91 32.87
CA MET A 1 -3.28 2.82 32.09
C MET A 1 -1.82 3.15 31.80
N ASN A 2 -0.92 2.30 32.23
CA ASN A 2 0.52 2.58 32.21
C ASN A 2 1.05 2.43 30.77
N ASN A 3 1.69 3.45 30.22
CA ASN A 3 2.31 3.43 28.87
C ASN A 3 3.31 2.28 28.63
N ARG A 4 3.76 1.60 29.68
CA ARG A 4 4.65 0.42 29.56
C ARG A 4 3.97 -0.84 29.06
N GLU A 5 2.68 -1.03 29.33
CA GLU A 5 1.94 -2.22 28.85
C GLU A 5 1.65 -2.16 27.35
N ALA A 6 1.50 -0.97 26.78
CA ALA A 6 1.30 -0.79 25.33
C ALA A 6 2.57 -1.07 24.49
N GLU A 7 3.77 -0.96 25.08
CA GLU A 7 5.03 -1.29 24.39
C GLU A 7 5.31 -2.80 24.31
N VAL A 8 4.77 -3.59 25.24
CA VAL A 8 4.97 -5.06 25.29
C VAL A 8 4.15 -5.77 24.21
N TYR A 9 3.09 -5.16 23.69
CA TYR A 9 2.19 -5.71 22.68
C TYR A 9 2.32 -5.00 21.33
N ARG A 10 3.53 -4.76 20.84
CA ARG A 10 3.73 -4.43 19.41
C ARG A 10 4.23 -5.65 18.65
N PRO A 11 3.39 -6.62 18.29
CA PRO A 11 3.73 -7.54 17.24
C PRO A 11 3.65 -6.77 15.92
N LEU A 12 4.68 -6.02 15.64
CA LEU A 12 4.84 -5.34 14.39
C LEU A 12 5.14 -6.39 13.32
N PHE A 13 4.63 -6.17 12.14
CA PHE A 13 5.07 -6.98 11.00
C PHE A 13 6.60 -6.82 10.89
N PRO A 14 7.38 -7.92 10.91
CA PRO A 14 8.84 -7.83 11.00
C PRO A 14 9.42 -6.99 9.87
N THR A 15 10.21 -5.99 10.20
CA THR A 15 10.82 -5.09 9.21
C THR A 15 11.71 -5.82 8.21
N THR A 16 12.32 -6.93 8.63
CA THR A 16 13.12 -7.83 7.77
C THR A 16 12.29 -8.55 6.70
N HIS A 17 10.99 -8.66 6.89
CA HIS A 17 10.07 -9.28 5.93
C HIS A 17 9.55 -8.31 4.87
N ILE A 18 9.57 -6.99 5.15
CA ILE A 18 9.06 -5.98 4.23
C ILE A 18 9.79 -6.03 2.87
N PRO A 19 11.14 -6.10 2.79
CA PRO A 19 11.83 -6.23 1.51
C PRO A 19 11.36 -7.44 0.71
N ILE A 20 11.17 -8.59 1.37
CA ILE A 20 10.75 -9.82 0.71
C ILE A 20 9.35 -9.66 0.09
N VAL A 21 8.42 -9.08 0.84
CA VAL A 21 7.05 -8.80 0.34
C VAL A 21 7.10 -7.85 -0.85
N LEU A 22 7.85 -6.75 -0.76
CA LEU A 22 7.96 -5.76 -1.82
C LEU A 22 8.61 -6.32 -3.09
N VAL A 23 9.69 -7.11 -2.95
CA VAL A 23 10.33 -7.85 -4.07
C VAL A 23 9.33 -8.77 -4.73
N SER A 24 8.59 -9.55 -3.95
CA SER A 24 7.58 -10.48 -4.46
C SER A 24 6.47 -9.75 -5.24
N ILE A 25 6.05 -8.58 -4.77
CA ILE A 25 5.07 -7.74 -5.48
C ILE A 25 5.63 -7.31 -6.84
N VAL A 26 6.87 -6.80 -6.89
CA VAL A 26 7.51 -6.37 -8.14
C VAL A 26 7.68 -7.55 -9.09
N GLN A 27 8.11 -8.71 -8.59
CA GLN A 27 8.24 -9.94 -9.38
C GLN A 27 6.88 -10.39 -9.94
N ALA A 28 5.85 -10.46 -9.10
CA ALA A 28 4.50 -10.83 -9.54
C ALA A 28 3.93 -9.84 -10.56
N ALA A 29 4.28 -8.56 -10.42
CA ALA A 29 3.82 -7.49 -11.30
C ALA A 29 4.53 -7.46 -12.65
N SER A 30 5.71 -8.08 -12.81
CA SER A 30 6.49 -8.05 -14.06
C SER A 30 5.72 -8.58 -15.29
N THR A 31 4.78 -9.47 -15.07
CA THR A 31 3.91 -10.06 -16.11
C THR A 31 2.45 -9.60 -16.00
N LEU A 32 2.18 -8.66 -15.11
CA LEU A 32 0.82 -8.15 -14.90
C LEU A 32 0.46 -7.18 -16.02
N LYS A 33 -0.71 -7.38 -16.64
CA LYS A 33 -1.21 -6.49 -17.69
C LYS A 33 -2.70 -6.26 -17.51
N LYS A 34 -3.14 -5.03 -17.81
CA LYS A 34 -4.56 -4.79 -18.02
C LYS A 34 -5.02 -5.53 -19.28
N LYS A 35 -6.28 -5.88 -19.33
CA LYS A 35 -6.92 -6.42 -20.55
C LYS A 35 -7.48 -5.30 -21.40
N THR A 36 -8.03 -4.28 -20.76
CA THR A 36 -8.61 -3.10 -21.40
C THR A 36 -8.41 -1.86 -20.53
N GLU A 37 -8.60 -0.67 -21.09
CA GLU A 37 -8.60 0.59 -20.33
C GLU A 37 -9.75 0.67 -19.30
N ARG A 38 -10.78 -0.17 -19.47
CA ARG A 38 -11.94 -0.24 -18.57
C ARG A 38 -11.75 -1.23 -17.43
N ASP A 39 -10.60 -1.92 -17.35
CA ASP A 39 -10.33 -2.85 -16.26
C ASP A 39 -10.52 -2.14 -14.92
N ARG A 40 -11.22 -2.80 -14.01
CA ARG A 40 -11.40 -2.33 -12.65
C ARG A 40 -10.13 -2.62 -11.84
N GLU A 41 -9.89 -1.80 -10.84
CA GLU A 41 -8.76 -1.92 -9.92
C GLU A 41 -8.74 -3.30 -9.23
N ASP A 42 -9.88 -3.73 -8.74
CA ASP A 42 -10.05 -5.03 -8.09
C ASP A 42 -9.74 -6.21 -9.01
N TRP A 43 -9.98 -6.09 -10.33
CA TRP A 43 -9.63 -7.14 -11.29
C TRP A 43 -8.11 -7.27 -11.48
N ILE A 44 -7.40 -6.15 -11.50
CA ILE A 44 -5.94 -6.12 -11.59
C ILE A 44 -5.34 -6.68 -10.31
N THR A 45 -5.85 -6.25 -9.16
CA THR A 45 -5.43 -6.74 -7.83
C THR A 45 -5.65 -8.26 -7.69
N ARG A 46 -6.79 -8.80 -8.17
CA ARG A 46 -7.03 -10.26 -8.21
C ARG A 46 -5.98 -11.00 -9.06
N ARG A 47 -5.60 -10.43 -10.20
CA ARG A 47 -4.56 -11.02 -11.06
C ARG A 47 -3.18 -10.94 -10.43
N LEU A 48 -2.89 -9.87 -9.70
CA LEU A 48 -1.66 -9.75 -8.91
C LEU A 48 -1.63 -10.79 -7.78
N HIS A 49 -2.70 -10.87 -6.98
CA HIS A 49 -2.86 -11.88 -5.93
C HIS A 49 -2.67 -13.30 -6.45
N ALA A 50 -3.29 -13.65 -7.59
CA ALA A 50 -3.16 -14.98 -8.20
C ALA A 50 -1.73 -15.31 -8.64
N ARG A 51 -0.85 -14.32 -8.81
CA ARG A 51 0.58 -14.51 -9.07
C ARG A 51 1.36 -14.63 -7.77
N LEU A 52 1.05 -13.77 -6.79
CA LEU A 52 1.71 -13.76 -5.49
C LEU A 52 1.60 -15.11 -4.78
N ILE A 53 0.41 -15.74 -4.75
CA ILE A 53 0.20 -17.05 -4.12
C ILE A 53 1.01 -18.20 -4.79
N ARG A 54 1.63 -17.96 -5.94
CA ARG A 54 2.50 -18.93 -6.63
C ARG A 54 3.98 -18.70 -6.34
N ILE A 55 4.35 -17.57 -5.79
CA ILE A 55 5.70 -17.27 -5.34
C ILE A 55 6.00 -18.11 -4.10
N ARG A 56 7.22 -18.64 -3.99
CA ARG A 56 7.62 -19.59 -2.96
C ARG A 56 7.30 -19.10 -1.56
N GLU A 57 7.58 -17.84 -1.26
CA GLU A 57 7.42 -17.20 0.05
C GLU A 57 5.96 -17.16 0.52
N PHE A 58 5.02 -17.20 -0.42
CA PHE A 58 3.57 -17.25 -0.15
C PHE A 58 3.00 -18.67 -0.31
N ARG A 59 3.54 -19.46 -1.24
CA ARG A 59 3.05 -20.81 -1.47
C ARG A 59 3.49 -21.78 -0.39
N ASP A 60 4.75 -21.68 0.02
CA ASP A 60 5.41 -22.64 0.94
C ASP A 60 5.65 -21.99 2.33
N GLY A 61 5.30 -20.73 2.52
CA GLY A 61 5.53 -19.92 3.71
C GLY A 61 6.81 -19.10 3.63
N PRO A 62 7.03 -18.15 4.53
CA PRO A 62 6.30 -17.94 5.79
C PRO A 62 5.09 -17.01 5.70
N PHE A 63 4.70 -16.54 4.51
CA PHE A 63 3.64 -15.54 4.36
C PHE A 63 2.31 -16.15 3.96
N ASP A 64 1.25 -15.64 4.56
CA ASP A 64 -0.13 -15.75 4.07
C ASP A 64 -0.52 -14.42 3.42
N ILE A 65 -1.28 -14.49 2.32
CA ILE A 65 -1.81 -13.29 1.65
C ILE A 65 -3.31 -13.42 1.41
N ARG A 66 -4.04 -12.45 1.91
CA ARG A 66 -5.49 -12.38 1.77
C ARG A 66 -5.90 -11.27 0.81
N LEU A 67 -6.83 -11.62 -0.08
CA LEU A 67 -7.42 -10.70 -1.04
C LEU A 67 -8.67 -10.05 -0.44
N GLN A 68 -8.67 -8.73 -0.41
CA GLN A 68 -9.80 -7.89 0.01
C GLN A 68 -10.40 -8.27 1.37
N PRO A 69 -9.59 -8.53 2.42
CA PRO A 69 -10.12 -8.79 3.73
C PRO A 69 -10.75 -7.53 4.33
N GLU A 70 -11.81 -7.73 5.10
CA GLU A 70 -12.36 -6.68 5.94
C GLU A 70 -11.44 -6.44 7.14
N ILE A 71 -11.33 -5.18 7.53
CA ILE A 71 -10.60 -4.76 8.72
C ILE A 71 -11.64 -4.48 9.81
N PRO A 72 -11.55 -5.16 10.96
CA PRO A 72 -12.44 -4.88 12.07
C PRO A 72 -12.36 -3.41 12.50
N ALA A 73 -13.48 -2.85 12.89
CA ALA A 73 -13.49 -1.54 13.54
C ALA A 73 -12.70 -1.59 14.86
N LEU A 74 -12.17 -0.44 15.28
CA LEU A 74 -11.52 -0.33 16.59
C LEU A 74 -12.55 -0.39 17.73
N ASP A 75 -13.76 0.04 17.45
CA ASP A 75 -14.92 -0.13 18.34
C ASP A 75 -15.40 -1.57 18.24
N ILE A 76 -15.39 -2.28 19.35
CA ILE A 76 -15.79 -3.70 19.43
C ILE A 76 -17.28 -3.90 19.17
N ASP A 77 -18.08 -2.87 19.42
CA ASP A 77 -19.54 -2.90 19.26
C ASP A 77 -19.98 -2.34 17.89
N ALA A 78 -19.05 -2.05 17.00
CA ALA A 78 -19.39 -1.56 15.67
C ALA A 78 -20.01 -2.65 14.79
N ASP A 79 -21.18 -2.37 14.22
CA ASP A 79 -21.89 -3.27 13.30
C ASP A 79 -21.23 -3.39 11.91
N THR A 80 -20.26 -2.52 11.60
CA THR A 80 -19.61 -2.48 10.29
C THR A 80 -18.09 -2.47 10.40
N PRO A 81 -17.37 -3.10 9.45
CA PRO A 81 -15.91 -3.05 9.45
C PRO A 81 -15.42 -1.62 9.20
N ALA A 82 -14.20 -1.33 9.66
CA ALA A 82 -13.51 -0.06 9.38
C ALA A 82 -13.29 0.16 7.87
N GLY A 83 -13.16 -0.93 7.11
CA GLY A 83 -13.01 -0.91 5.68
C GLY A 83 -12.51 -2.25 5.13
N ARG A 84 -12.17 -2.26 3.85
CA ARG A 84 -11.65 -3.43 3.15
C ARG A 84 -10.34 -3.04 2.46
N ILE A 85 -9.25 -3.71 2.85
CA ILE A 85 -7.92 -3.54 2.26
C ILE A 85 -7.81 -4.39 0.99
N ASP A 86 -7.09 -3.93 -0.02
CA ASP A 86 -6.93 -4.68 -1.27
C ASP A 86 -6.16 -5.98 -1.10
N LEU A 87 -5.01 -5.92 -0.41
CA LEU A 87 -4.21 -7.09 -0.05
C LEU A 87 -3.70 -6.96 1.39
N LEU A 88 -3.67 -8.07 2.11
CA LEU A 88 -3.12 -8.14 3.45
C LEU A 88 -2.15 -9.31 3.52
N VAL A 89 -0.91 -9.02 3.90
CA VAL A 89 0.12 -10.03 4.12
C VAL A 89 0.31 -10.21 5.61
N SER A 90 0.25 -11.45 6.09
CA SER A 90 0.58 -11.83 7.46
C SER A 90 1.67 -12.90 7.47
N CYS A 91 2.33 -13.05 8.60
CA CYS A 91 3.23 -14.17 8.87
C CYS A 91 2.75 -14.91 10.11
N ALA A 92 3.21 -16.14 10.31
CA ALA A 92 2.69 -17.07 11.33
C ALA A 92 2.70 -16.56 12.80
N LEU A 93 3.07 -15.31 13.05
CA LEU A 93 3.20 -14.69 14.38
C LEU A 93 1.88 -14.13 14.94
N GLY A 94 0.75 -14.41 14.31
CA GLY A 94 -0.57 -14.00 14.78
C GLY A 94 -1.35 -13.11 13.81
N HIS A 95 -2.66 -13.02 14.03
CA HIS A 95 -3.57 -12.31 13.13
C HIS A 95 -3.48 -10.79 13.23
N GLU A 96 -2.85 -10.25 14.26
CA GLU A 96 -2.78 -8.82 14.51
C GLU A 96 -1.56 -8.12 13.87
N ALA A 97 -0.53 -8.90 13.49
CA ALA A 97 0.66 -8.39 12.80
C ALA A 97 0.55 -8.63 11.30
N TYR A 98 0.34 -7.56 10.55
CA TYR A 98 0.16 -7.64 9.11
C TYR A 98 0.76 -6.46 8.36
N PHE A 99 1.02 -6.65 7.07
CA PHE A 99 1.42 -5.62 6.13
C PHE A 99 0.26 -5.36 5.17
N ALA A 100 -0.33 -4.20 5.28
CA ALA A 100 -1.48 -3.79 4.48
C ALA A 100 -1.05 -3.17 3.16
N ILE A 101 -1.78 -3.45 2.10
CA ILE A 101 -1.48 -2.96 0.75
C ILE A 101 -2.77 -2.45 0.13
N GLU A 102 -2.80 -1.17 -0.23
CA GLU A 102 -3.90 -0.53 -0.94
C GLU A 102 -3.46 -0.21 -2.37
N ALA A 103 -4.33 -0.35 -3.34
CA ALA A 103 -4.05 -0.12 -4.74
C ALA A 103 -4.91 0.99 -5.32
N LYS A 104 -4.40 1.70 -6.32
CA LYS A 104 -5.16 2.71 -7.07
C LYS A 104 -4.75 2.73 -8.53
N LYS A 105 -5.74 2.95 -9.41
CA LYS A 105 -5.48 3.16 -10.84
C LYS A 105 -4.93 4.56 -11.08
N LEU A 106 -3.87 4.63 -11.86
CA LEU A 106 -3.22 5.89 -12.24
C LEU A 106 -3.16 6.02 -13.75
N ARG A 107 -3.30 7.26 -14.24
CA ARG A 107 -3.08 7.61 -15.64
C ARG A 107 -3.92 6.77 -16.61
N VAL A 108 -5.20 6.63 -16.31
CA VAL A 108 -6.16 5.93 -17.17
C VAL A 108 -6.37 6.76 -18.45
N CYS A 109 -6.22 6.13 -19.60
CA CYS A 109 -6.50 6.76 -20.90
C CYS A 109 -7.99 6.59 -21.22
N SER A 110 -8.67 7.68 -21.50
CA SER A 110 -10.04 7.66 -22.00
C SER A 110 -10.08 7.38 -23.51
N SER A 111 -11.27 7.06 -24.03
CA SER A 111 -11.45 6.73 -25.45
C SER A 111 -11.07 7.86 -26.42
N ASP A 112 -11.05 9.11 -25.93
CA ASP A 112 -10.61 10.30 -26.69
C ASP A 112 -9.10 10.57 -26.58
N GLY A 113 -8.33 9.64 -25.98
CA GLY A 113 -6.88 9.76 -25.79
C GLY A 113 -6.44 10.66 -24.63
N ARG A 114 -7.37 11.23 -23.89
CA ARG A 114 -7.02 12.06 -22.73
C ARG A 114 -6.64 11.19 -21.53
N ILE A 115 -5.65 11.67 -20.76
CA ILE A 115 -5.24 11.02 -19.51
C ILE A 115 -6.04 11.58 -18.35
N SER A 116 -6.72 10.70 -17.63
CA SER A 116 -7.38 11.05 -16.37
C SER A 116 -6.37 11.15 -15.24
N PHE A 117 -6.45 12.23 -14.45
CA PHE A 117 -5.66 12.44 -13.25
C PHE A 117 -6.48 12.23 -11.96
N HIS A 118 -7.72 11.77 -12.09
CA HIS A 118 -8.59 11.51 -10.93
C HIS A 118 -7.96 10.52 -9.95
N GLY A 119 -7.32 9.47 -10.45
CA GLY A 119 -6.61 8.49 -9.64
C GLY A 119 -5.50 9.06 -8.74
N ASN A 120 -4.92 10.23 -9.08
CA ASN A 120 -3.93 10.86 -8.19
C ASN A 120 -4.58 11.34 -6.89
N ARG A 121 -5.79 11.92 -6.98
CA ARG A 121 -6.55 12.32 -5.80
C ARG A 121 -6.96 11.09 -4.99
N GLU A 122 -7.50 10.08 -5.64
CA GLU A 122 -7.89 8.82 -4.99
C GLU A 122 -6.69 8.15 -4.30
N TYR A 123 -5.52 8.11 -4.95
CA TYR A 123 -4.31 7.56 -4.37
C TYR A 123 -3.93 8.26 -3.06
N VAL A 124 -3.95 9.60 -3.05
CA VAL A 124 -3.52 10.38 -1.89
C VAL A 124 -4.63 10.51 -0.84
N MET A 125 -5.85 10.92 -1.25
CA MET A 125 -6.90 11.27 -0.30
C MET A 125 -7.78 10.10 0.13
N ASP A 126 -7.91 9.07 -0.72
CA ASP A 126 -8.74 7.92 -0.41
C ASP A 126 -7.87 6.67 -0.09
N GLY A 127 -6.62 6.62 -0.57
CA GLY A 127 -5.65 5.56 -0.26
C GLY A 127 -4.77 5.90 0.94
N MET A 128 -3.79 6.80 0.77
CA MET A 128 -2.82 7.15 1.82
C MET A 128 -3.50 7.62 3.11
N MET A 129 -4.58 8.43 3.00
CA MET A 129 -5.28 8.95 4.16
C MET A 129 -5.90 7.86 5.04
N ARG A 130 -6.28 6.71 4.51
CA ARG A 130 -6.80 5.60 5.32
C ARG A 130 -5.76 5.07 6.32
N PHE A 131 -4.48 5.10 5.93
CA PHE A 131 -3.37 4.77 6.83
C PHE A 131 -3.10 5.90 7.83
N VAL A 132 -3.09 7.13 7.38
CA VAL A 132 -2.82 8.32 8.21
C VAL A 132 -3.90 8.51 9.29
N ASN A 133 -5.14 8.23 8.96
CA ASN A 133 -6.29 8.31 9.90
C ASN A 133 -6.43 7.06 10.78
N GLY A 134 -5.59 6.03 10.57
CA GLY A 134 -5.65 4.80 11.34
C GLY A 134 -6.85 3.89 10.99
N GLN A 135 -7.53 4.14 9.88
CA GLN A 135 -8.58 3.24 9.37
C GLN A 135 -7.96 1.89 8.95
N TYR A 136 -6.79 1.96 8.29
CA TYR A 136 -5.99 0.79 7.94
C TYR A 136 -4.70 0.77 8.75
N ALA A 137 -4.27 -0.42 9.13
CA ALA A 137 -3.02 -0.65 9.85
C ALA A 137 -2.82 0.25 11.10
N PRO A 138 -3.83 0.42 11.99
CA PRO A 138 -3.77 1.40 13.09
C PRO A 138 -2.64 1.12 14.08
N ARG A 139 -2.15 -0.13 14.14
CA ARG A 139 -1.11 -0.56 15.05
C ARG A 139 0.22 -0.91 14.36
N MET A 140 0.30 -0.84 13.01
CA MET A 140 1.49 -1.19 12.23
C MET A 140 2.35 0.04 11.97
N ASP A 141 3.66 -0.17 11.83
CA ASP A 141 4.61 0.91 11.54
C ASP A 141 4.89 1.08 10.05
N ALA A 142 4.40 0.17 9.22
CA ALA A 142 4.58 0.22 7.78
C ALA A 142 3.43 -0.42 7.00
N SER A 143 3.24 0.03 5.77
CA SER A 143 2.29 -0.50 4.78
C SER A 143 2.73 -0.12 3.37
N ALA A 144 1.95 -0.47 2.34
CA ALA A 144 2.26 -0.08 0.97
C ALA A 144 1.05 0.45 0.20
N MET A 145 1.35 1.29 -0.78
CA MET A 145 0.47 1.74 -1.84
C MET A 145 0.93 1.18 -3.19
N LEU A 146 0.03 0.61 -3.96
CA LEU A 146 0.29 0.23 -5.35
C LEU A 146 -0.37 1.23 -6.30
N GLY A 147 0.39 1.72 -7.27
CA GLY A 147 -0.13 2.54 -8.36
C GLY A 147 -0.14 1.75 -9.67
N TYR A 148 -1.30 1.31 -10.15
CA TYR A 148 -1.43 0.67 -11.46
C TYR A 148 -1.43 1.74 -12.54
N VAL A 149 -0.32 1.85 -13.29
CA VAL A 149 -0.08 2.89 -14.30
C VAL A 149 -0.57 2.40 -15.67
N PHE A 150 -1.72 2.87 -16.09
CA PHE A 150 -2.43 2.35 -17.27
C PHE A 150 -1.76 2.71 -18.60
N ASP A 151 -1.10 3.84 -18.70
CA ASP A 151 -0.34 4.23 -19.92
C ASP A 151 1.13 3.79 -19.90
N GLY A 152 1.53 3.01 -18.88
CA GLY A 152 2.88 2.51 -18.70
C GLY A 152 3.94 3.57 -18.34
N LYS A 153 3.57 4.86 -18.23
CA LYS A 153 4.52 5.97 -17.97
C LYS A 153 4.76 6.15 -16.47
N ILE A 154 5.49 5.22 -15.86
CA ILE A 154 5.74 5.15 -14.41
C ILE A 154 6.32 6.46 -13.88
N ASP A 155 7.36 7.02 -14.52
CA ASP A 155 8.00 8.25 -14.04
C ASP A 155 7.03 9.44 -13.98
N LYS A 156 6.11 9.53 -14.97
CA LYS A 156 5.08 10.56 -14.98
C LYS A 156 4.04 10.33 -13.86
N ALA A 157 3.65 9.08 -13.63
CA ALA A 157 2.76 8.74 -12.53
C ALA A 157 3.40 9.10 -11.19
N ARG A 158 4.65 8.67 -10.97
CA ARG A 158 5.45 8.99 -9.78
C ARG A 158 5.55 10.49 -9.53
N SER A 159 5.94 11.26 -10.56
CA SER A 159 6.06 12.73 -10.46
C SER A 159 4.72 13.40 -10.10
N ASN A 160 3.62 12.93 -10.69
CA ASN A 160 2.28 13.48 -10.40
C ASN A 160 1.85 13.16 -8.96
N ILE A 161 2.12 11.95 -8.48
CA ILE A 161 1.84 11.56 -7.09
C ILE A 161 2.72 12.37 -6.13
N ASP A 162 4.02 12.51 -6.41
CA ASP A 162 4.92 13.33 -5.58
C ASP A 162 4.42 14.77 -5.45
N LYS A 163 4.01 15.39 -6.56
CA LYS A 163 3.41 16.73 -6.53
C LYS A 163 2.15 16.77 -5.64
N SER A 164 1.29 15.77 -5.75
CA SER A 164 0.06 15.69 -4.94
C SER A 164 0.37 15.48 -3.46
N VAL A 165 1.36 14.66 -3.15
CA VAL A 165 1.85 14.38 -1.79
C VAL A 165 2.42 15.65 -1.15
N ARG A 166 3.30 16.38 -1.84
CA ARG A 166 3.85 17.66 -1.36
C ARG A 166 2.75 18.68 -1.05
N ASN A 167 1.78 18.80 -1.95
CA ASN A 167 0.66 19.72 -1.78
C ASN A 167 -0.25 19.37 -0.58
N LYS A 168 -0.16 18.14 -0.08
CA LYS A 168 -0.94 17.61 1.04
C LYS A 168 -0.08 17.22 2.25
N ALA A 169 1.18 17.65 2.29
CA ALA A 169 2.16 17.24 3.30
C ALA A 169 1.64 17.40 4.73
N ALA A 170 0.99 18.53 5.04
CA ALA A 170 0.45 18.79 6.37
C ALA A 170 -0.69 17.82 6.73
N VAL A 171 -1.65 17.59 5.81
CA VAL A 171 -2.80 16.70 6.02
C VAL A 171 -2.33 15.25 6.15
N LEU A 172 -1.33 14.87 5.35
CA LEU A 172 -0.69 13.56 5.39
C LEU A 172 0.24 13.40 6.59
N LYS A 173 0.46 14.44 7.41
CA LYS A 173 1.39 14.42 8.56
C LYS A 173 2.80 13.95 8.14
N LEU A 174 3.29 14.39 6.98
CA LEU A 174 4.58 13.94 6.48
C LEU A 174 5.72 14.44 7.37
N ALA A 175 6.64 13.51 7.66
CA ALA A 175 7.95 13.85 8.18
C ALA A 175 8.82 14.49 7.09
N HIS A 176 9.90 15.19 7.50
CA HIS A 176 10.88 15.71 6.55
C HIS A 176 11.43 14.57 5.66
N PRO A 177 11.57 14.78 4.35
CA PRO A 177 11.48 16.01 3.56
C PRO A 177 10.09 16.34 2.99
N GLY A 178 9.01 15.69 3.42
CA GLY A 178 7.65 16.04 3.02
C GLY A 178 7.29 15.68 1.58
N GLN A 179 7.91 14.64 1.03
CA GLN A 179 7.78 14.21 -0.36
C GLN A 179 8.03 12.70 -0.51
N LEU A 180 7.80 12.15 -1.71
CA LEU A 180 8.30 10.82 -2.03
C LEU A 180 9.82 10.83 -2.11
N ILE A 181 10.45 9.92 -1.38
CA ILE A 181 11.88 9.67 -1.48
C ILE A 181 12.13 8.23 -1.94
N ARG A 182 13.26 8.01 -2.59
CA ARG A 182 13.67 6.64 -2.93
C ARG A 182 13.91 5.86 -1.65
N SER A 183 13.25 4.71 -1.51
CA SER A 183 13.41 3.89 -0.31
C SER A 183 14.79 3.26 -0.27
N PRO A 184 15.51 3.37 0.86
CA PRO A 184 16.81 2.73 1.02
C PRO A 184 16.70 1.22 1.19
N ILE A 185 15.51 0.70 1.50
CA ILE A 185 15.30 -0.73 1.81
C ILE A 185 15.49 -1.62 0.58
N LEU A 186 15.25 -1.07 -0.62
CA LEU A 186 15.40 -1.74 -1.92
C LEU A 186 15.80 -0.70 -2.98
N ALA A 187 16.95 -0.07 -2.79
CA ALA A 187 17.40 1.04 -3.61
C ALA A 187 17.42 0.74 -5.12
N GLU A 188 17.67 -0.52 -5.49
CA GLU A 188 17.76 -0.97 -6.88
C GLU A 188 16.39 -1.21 -7.54
N MET A 189 15.31 -1.34 -6.77
CA MET A 189 14.00 -1.75 -7.29
C MET A 189 13.03 -0.60 -7.57
N HIS A 190 13.48 0.64 -7.58
CA HIS A 190 12.65 1.82 -7.86
C HIS A 190 11.39 1.93 -6.96
N ILE A 191 11.50 1.48 -5.71
CA ILE A 191 10.46 1.67 -4.70
C ILE A 191 10.68 3.01 -4.02
N ASP A 192 9.62 3.77 -3.85
CA ASP A 192 9.64 5.02 -3.09
C ASP A 192 9.01 4.82 -1.71
N GLU A 193 9.23 5.77 -0.81
CA GLU A 193 8.57 5.81 0.50
C GLU A 193 8.15 7.22 0.87
N THR A 194 7.14 7.33 1.71
CA THR A 194 6.81 8.52 2.50
C THR A 194 6.86 8.15 3.97
N ARG A 195 7.31 9.10 4.80
CA ARG A 195 7.35 8.96 6.25
C ARG A 195 6.32 9.89 6.87
N HIS A 196 5.61 9.39 7.86
CA HIS A 196 4.50 10.09 8.50
C HIS A 196 4.71 10.14 10.01
N ASN A 197 4.51 11.32 10.61
CA ASN A 197 4.50 11.50 12.06
C ASN A 197 3.06 11.40 12.56
N LEU A 198 2.61 10.20 12.86
CA LEU A 198 1.32 9.97 13.48
C LEU A 198 1.41 10.28 14.99
N SER A 199 0.27 10.54 15.62
CA SER A 199 0.24 11.06 17.00
C SER A 199 0.99 10.20 18.03
N ASN A 200 1.12 8.91 17.78
CA ASN A 200 1.71 7.93 18.70
C ASN A 200 2.84 7.09 18.10
N ARG A 201 3.20 7.31 16.83
CA ARG A 201 4.23 6.51 16.14
C ARG A 201 4.73 7.17 14.86
N SER A 202 5.92 6.80 14.44
CA SER A 202 6.37 6.96 13.04
C SER A 202 5.73 5.88 12.18
N PHE A 203 5.38 6.22 10.95
CA PHE A 203 4.78 5.29 10.01
C PHE A 203 5.40 5.46 8.63
N THR A 204 5.82 4.36 8.01
CA THR A 204 6.38 4.36 6.66
C THR A 204 5.39 3.78 5.67
N LEU A 205 5.11 4.52 4.61
CA LEU A 205 4.28 4.03 3.51
C LEU A 205 5.15 3.87 2.27
N TYR A 206 5.30 2.62 1.82
CA TYR A 206 6.03 2.28 0.60
C TYR A 206 5.16 2.49 -0.63
N HIS A 207 5.75 2.92 -1.74
CA HIS A 207 5.03 3.20 -2.98
C HIS A 207 5.65 2.38 -4.12
N VAL A 208 4.84 1.51 -4.73
CA VAL A 208 5.23 0.68 -5.88
C VAL A 208 4.37 1.07 -7.07
N PHE A 209 4.99 1.57 -8.14
CA PHE A 209 4.30 1.92 -9.38
C PHE A 209 4.49 0.80 -10.39
N ILE A 210 3.39 0.27 -10.91
CA ILE A 210 3.32 -0.92 -11.75
C ILE A 210 2.72 -0.55 -13.10
N ALA A 211 3.46 -0.73 -14.19
CA ALA A 211 2.91 -0.62 -15.54
C ALA A 211 1.99 -1.80 -15.84
N VAL A 212 0.76 -1.57 -16.32
CA VAL A 212 -0.26 -2.59 -16.60
C VAL A 212 -0.85 -2.49 -18.00
#